data_11be70d4cb75cd547f8d7740a0bf0a9a
#
_entry.id   11be70d4cb75cd547f8d7740a0bf0a9a
#
_cell.length_a   1.000
_cell.length_b   1.000
_cell.length_c   1.000
_cell.angle_alpha   90.00
_cell.angle_beta   90.00
_cell.angle_gamma   90.00
#
_symmetry.space_group_name_H-M   'P 1'
#
loop_
_entity.id
_entity.type
_entity.pdbx_description
1 polymer ?
#
loop_
_entity_poly.entity_id
_entity_poly.type
_entity_poly.pdbx_seq_one_letter_code
_entity_poly.pdbx_strand_id
1 'polypeptide(L)'
;VNRHLRVSVNLSSIRKNFKILKERLSHVSNSPLPPLTLRGGIKGGVTQVARPLIIGVVKADAYGHGAVEVSKVLVKEGIDFLAVAYLEEAIALREEGINIPIIVLFDEPDPQKYLRYDLCAVIHEERTISILEKTIKASSPPLRVHVKIDTGMGRLGFLPEEALPVLERLQNIKGIRIEGIMSHFSSAELSNKESAKEQIALFNDICIKAKKLIGDNLICHMANSAAIFSLPEACLSGVRPGLMLYGYLPGSLEEPALTPAMKVSTSLLTIRKVKKGTPISYGGTFITNRESLIGIIKTGYADGLMRSLSNRGYVLFQGKRAPVIGRICMDLTMVDLTEIMVEQQTSRAVEEQRTEEEVVILGSQGKETITARELSQWANTIPYEILTTFGGLGKRVYENEEYNKKFN
;
A
#
# COMPACT_ATOMS: atom_id res chain seq x y z
N VAL A 1 15.54 18.02 7.03
CA VAL A 1 16.58 18.05 5.98
C VAL A 1 15.87 18.31 4.66
N ASN A 2 16.22 19.42 3.98
CA ASN A 2 15.57 19.80 2.72
C ASN A 2 16.20 18.95 1.59
N ARG A 3 15.65 17.75 1.37
CA ARG A 3 16.09 16.87 0.28
C ARG A 3 15.43 17.29 -1.02
N HIS A 4 16.14 17.13 -2.14
CA HIS A 4 15.68 17.52 -3.46
C HIS A 4 14.67 16.53 -4.07
N LEU A 5 14.39 15.42 -3.39
CA LEU A 5 13.41 14.43 -3.81
C LEU A 5 12.00 14.92 -3.48
N ARG A 6 11.17 15.03 -4.49
CA ARG A 6 9.75 15.39 -4.39
C ARG A 6 8.89 14.14 -4.64
N VAL A 7 7.96 13.87 -3.73
CA VAL A 7 6.95 12.82 -3.88
C VAL A 7 5.58 13.48 -4.02
N SER A 8 5.04 13.47 -5.22
CA SER A 8 3.68 13.95 -5.50
C SER A 8 2.69 12.79 -5.36
N VAL A 9 1.62 13.00 -4.59
CA VAL A 9 0.55 12.01 -4.40
C VAL A 9 -0.74 12.58 -4.96
N ASN A 10 -1.28 11.94 -6.00
CA ASN A 10 -2.54 12.32 -6.62
C ASN A 10 -3.71 11.66 -5.90
N LEU A 11 -4.41 12.42 -5.06
CA LEU A 11 -5.55 11.95 -4.30
C LEU A 11 -6.77 11.60 -5.18
N SER A 12 -6.88 12.19 -6.38
CA SER A 12 -7.93 11.82 -7.35
C SER A 12 -7.72 10.42 -7.91
N SER A 13 -6.46 9.98 -8.07
CA SER A 13 -6.14 8.59 -8.42
C SER A 13 -6.58 7.61 -7.33
N ILE A 14 -6.35 7.92 -6.04
CA ILE A 14 -6.85 7.11 -4.92
C ILE A 14 -8.38 6.99 -4.98
N ARG A 15 -9.09 8.11 -5.18
CA ARG A 15 -10.54 8.13 -5.34
C ARG A 15 -11.01 7.26 -6.50
N LYS A 16 -10.38 7.38 -7.67
CA LYS A 16 -10.69 6.59 -8.86
C LYS A 16 -10.50 5.09 -8.61
N ASN A 17 -9.36 4.71 -8.05
CA ASN A 17 -9.04 3.32 -7.75
C ASN A 17 -10.04 2.71 -6.76
N PHE A 18 -10.47 3.49 -5.75
CA PHE A 18 -11.48 3.04 -4.81
C PHE A 18 -12.87 2.88 -5.46
N LYS A 19 -13.25 3.73 -6.42
CA LYS A 19 -14.49 3.56 -7.20
C LYS A 19 -14.47 2.28 -8.02
N ILE A 20 -13.37 2.00 -8.73
CA ILE A 20 -13.18 0.75 -9.49
C ILE A 20 -13.32 -0.48 -8.56
N LEU A 21 -12.73 -0.42 -7.37
CA LEU A 21 -12.92 -1.46 -6.37
C LEU A 21 -14.39 -1.66 -5.99
N LYS A 22 -15.12 -0.57 -5.71
CA LYS A 22 -16.55 -0.63 -5.33
C LYS A 22 -17.40 -1.23 -6.46
N GLU A 23 -17.17 -0.82 -7.70
CA GLU A 23 -17.84 -1.35 -8.88
C GLU A 23 -17.58 -2.84 -9.03
N ARG A 24 -16.31 -3.27 -8.88
CA ARG A 24 -15.96 -4.69 -8.93
C ARG A 24 -16.67 -5.51 -7.85
N LEU A 25 -16.72 -5.02 -6.62
CA LEU A 25 -17.36 -5.72 -5.52
C LEU A 25 -18.89 -5.75 -5.63
N SER A 26 -19.53 -4.82 -6.33
CA SER A 26 -20.98 -4.84 -6.59
C SER A 26 -21.40 -6.01 -7.48
N HIS A 27 -20.48 -6.59 -8.25
CA HIS A 27 -20.70 -7.74 -9.12
C HIS A 27 -20.33 -9.09 -8.45
N VAL A 28 -19.77 -9.05 -7.23
CA VAL A 28 -19.48 -10.28 -6.46
C VAL A 28 -20.73 -10.75 -5.76
N SER A 29 -21.61 -11.43 -6.50
CA SER A 29 -22.92 -11.90 -6.01
C SER A 29 -22.88 -13.28 -5.31
N ASN A 30 -21.75 -13.99 -5.31
CA ASN A 30 -21.63 -15.40 -4.91
C ASN A 30 -20.77 -15.59 -3.67
N SER A 31 -20.92 -14.75 -2.63
CA SER A 31 -20.36 -15.12 -1.32
C SER A 31 -21.10 -16.36 -0.79
N PRO A 32 -20.39 -17.42 -0.37
CA PRO A 32 -21.04 -18.58 0.28
C PRO A 32 -21.61 -18.23 1.66
N LEU A 33 -21.38 -17.02 2.14
CA LEU A 33 -21.84 -16.52 3.43
C LEU A 33 -23.01 -15.55 3.24
N PRO A 34 -24.03 -15.57 4.13
CA PRO A 34 -25.14 -14.63 4.07
C PRO A 34 -24.66 -13.18 4.19
N PRO A 35 -25.36 -12.21 3.58
CA PRO A 35 -25.03 -10.80 3.68
C PRO A 35 -25.04 -10.34 5.14
N LEU A 36 -24.10 -9.44 5.48
CA LEU A 36 -24.00 -8.86 6.82
C LEU A 36 -25.15 -7.90 7.08
N THR A 37 -25.69 -7.97 8.28
CA THR A 37 -26.64 -6.98 8.79
C THR A 37 -25.92 -6.12 9.83
N LEU A 38 -25.55 -4.90 9.47
CA LEU A 38 -24.91 -3.95 10.38
C LEU A 38 -25.98 -3.18 11.18
N ARG A 39 -25.85 -3.19 12.52
CA ARG A 39 -26.59 -2.28 13.41
C ARG A 39 -25.71 -1.09 13.72
N GLY A 40 -26.19 0.12 13.41
CA GLY A 40 -25.57 1.35 13.87
C GLY A 40 -24.89 2.16 12.78
N GLY A 41 -25.66 2.91 12.02
CA GLY A 41 -25.25 4.23 11.49
C GLY A 41 -25.78 5.30 12.45
N ILE A 42 -25.40 6.56 12.26
CA ILE A 42 -25.78 7.74 13.05
C ILE A 42 -27.31 7.89 13.29
N LYS A 43 -28.15 7.02 12.75
CA LYS A 43 -29.63 6.99 12.91
C LYS A 43 -30.21 5.66 13.42
N GLY A 44 -29.42 4.71 13.96
CA GLY A 44 -29.92 3.51 14.62
C GLY A 44 -30.68 2.51 13.73
N GLY A 45 -30.60 2.61 12.41
CA GLY A 45 -31.26 1.70 11.47
C GLY A 45 -30.47 0.40 11.18
N VAL A 46 -31.18 -0.67 10.85
CA VAL A 46 -30.58 -1.92 10.35
C VAL A 46 -30.35 -1.74 8.85
N THR A 47 -29.08 -1.78 8.41
CA THR A 47 -28.73 -1.68 6.99
C THR A 47 -28.18 -3.04 6.53
N GLN A 48 -28.83 -3.66 5.56
CA GLN A 48 -28.29 -4.82 4.87
C GLN A 48 -27.22 -4.35 3.88
N VAL A 49 -25.99 -4.84 4.03
CA VAL A 49 -24.88 -4.48 3.13
C VAL A 49 -24.89 -5.46 1.96
N ALA A 50 -25.21 -4.96 0.77
CA ALA A 50 -25.33 -5.76 -0.46
C ALA A 50 -23.97 -6.17 -1.08
N ARG A 51 -22.84 -5.70 -0.52
CA ARG A 51 -21.47 -5.98 -0.96
C ARG A 51 -20.58 -6.37 0.22
N PRO A 52 -19.43 -7.02 -0.01
CA PRO A 52 -18.42 -7.20 1.04
C PRO A 52 -17.98 -5.84 1.64
N LEU A 53 -17.74 -5.82 2.95
CA LEU A 53 -17.14 -4.64 3.62
C LEU A 53 -15.73 -4.38 3.09
N ILE A 54 -15.37 -3.11 2.95
CA ILE A 54 -14.05 -2.72 2.45
C ILE A 54 -13.21 -2.24 3.61
N ILE A 55 -12.15 -2.97 3.92
CA ILE A 55 -11.16 -2.65 4.95
C ILE A 55 -9.92 -2.11 4.24
N GLY A 56 -9.79 -0.79 4.09
CA GLY A 56 -8.68 -0.16 3.41
C GLY A 56 -7.38 -0.27 4.19
N VAL A 57 -6.36 -0.89 3.60
CA VAL A 57 -5.06 -1.07 4.26
C VAL A 57 -4.19 0.15 4.02
N VAL A 58 -3.99 0.96 5.08
CA VAL A 58 -3.25 2.23 5.07
C VAL A 58 -1.99 2.20 5.95
N LYS A 59 -1.51 1.02 6.31
CA LYS A 59 -0.27 0.81 7.07
C LYS A 59 0.97 1.32 6.32
N ALA A 60 2.09 1.47 7.03
CA ALA A 60 3.34 2.01 6.51
C ALA A 60 3.09 3.35 5.79
N ASP A 61 2.36 4.23 6.51
CA ASP A 61 1.98 5.55 6.03
C ASP A 61 1.25 5.50 4.67
N ALA A 62 0.24 4.63 4.57
CA ALA A 62 -0.51 4.33 3.34
C ALA A 62 0.43 3.90 2.19
N TYR A 63 1.33 2.94 2.46
CA TYR A 63 2.35 2.51 1.50
C TYR A 63 3.21 3.68 0.98
N GLY A 64 3.52 4.63 1.87
CA GLY A 64 4.28 5.82 1.56
C GLY A 64 3.48 6.98 0.95
N HIS A 65 2.17 6.84 0.78
CA HIS A 65 1.32 7.87 0.16
C HIS A 65 0.77 8.91 1.15
N GLY A 66 0.99 8.72 2.47
CA GLY A 66 0.46 9.59 3.52
C GLY A 66 -0.88 9.11 4.07
N ALA A 67 -0.83 8.40 5.20
CA ALA A 67 -1.97 7.70 5.76
C ALA A 67 -3.15 8.64 6.08
N VAL A 68 -2.86 9.84 6.58
CA VAL A 68 -3.89 10.83 6.95
C VAL A 68 -4.70 11.29 5.74
N GLU A 69 -4.01 11.81 4.70
CA GLU A 69 -4.69 12.36 3.54
C GLU A 69 -5.40 11.28 2.70
N VAL A 70 -4.76 10.11 2.56
CA VAL A 70 -5.39 8.95 1.91
C VAL A 70 -6.63 8.51 2.68
N SER A 71 -6.57 8.43 4.02
CA SER A 71 -7.72 8.03 4.85
C SER A 71 -8.86 9.04 4.75
N LYS A 72 -8.58 10.35 4.77
CA LYS A 72 -9.60 11.40 4.55
C LYS A 72 -10.35 11.20 3.22
N VAL A 73 -9.62 10.89 2.15
CA VAL A 73 -10.25 10.60 0.84
C VAL A 73 -11.11 9.34 0.91
N LEU A 74 -10.58 8.24 1.45
CA LEU A 74 -11.31 6.97 1.54
C LEU A 74 -12.57 7.09 2.40
N VAL A 75 -12.50 7.82 3.52
CA VAL A 75 -13.66 8.11 4.38
C VAL A 75 -14.73 8.91 3.62
N LYS A 76 -14.33 9.96 2.90
CA LYS A 76 -15.26 10.75 2.07
C LYS A 76 -15.94 9.90 0.99
N GLU A 77 -15.25 8.91 0.44
CA GLU A 77 -15.77 7.98 -0.56
C GLU A 77 -16.57 6.80 0.03
N GLY A 78 -16.69 6.71 1.37
CA GLY A 78 -17.53 5.73 2.06
C GLY A 78 -16.87 4.37 2.24
N ILE A 79 -15.60 4.34 2.63
CA ILE A 79 -14.94 3.11 3.07
C ILE A 79 -15.51 2.65 4.44
N ASP A 80 -15.59 1.34 4.66
CA ASP A 80 -16.21 0.81 5.87
C ASP A 80 -15.25 0.74 7.06
N PHE A 81 -13.99 0.34 6.83
CA PHE A 81 -12.94 0.19 7.84
C PHE A 81 -11.60 0.63 7.27
N LEU A 82 -10.67 1.01 8.17
CA LEU A 82 -9.24 1.08 7.85
C LEU A 82 -8.48 -0.03 8.58
N ALA A 83 -7.31 -0.40 8.06
CA ALA A 83 -6.39 -1.30 8.74
C ALA A 83 -4.96 -0.75 8.68
N VAL A 84 -4.31 -0.75 9.83
CA VAL A 84 -2.92 -0.33 10.04
C VAL A 84 -2.08 -1.46 10.61
N ALA A 85 -0.76 -1.33 10.62
CA ALA A 85 0.11 -2.35 11.19
C ALA A 85 0.15 -2.27 12.72
N TYR A 86 0.37 -1.07 13.27
CA TYR A 86 0.70 -0.82 14.65
C TYR A 86 -0.21 0.23 15.30
N LEU A 87 -0.23 0.23 16.61
CA LEU A 87 -1.07 1.11 17.43
C LEU A 87 -0.80 2.60 17.18
N GLU A 88 0.45 2.97 17.05
CA GLU A 88 0.86 4.37 16.82
C GLU A 88 0.31 4.91 15.50
N GLU A 89 0.24 4.08 14.45
CA GLU A 89 -0.40 4.47 13.17
C GLU A 89 -1.90 4.75 13.36
N ALA A 90 -2.58 3.91 14.16
CA ALA A 90 -4.01 4.10 14.45
C ALA A 90 -4.27 5.36 15.28
N ILE A 91 -3.43 5.62 16.31
CA ILE A 91 -3.52 6.81 17.15
C ILE A 91 -3.34 8.06 16.29
N ALA A 92 -2.32 8.10 15.44
CA ALA A 92 -2.07 9.23 14.54
C ALA A 92 -3.30 9.54 13.64
N LEU A 93 -3.97 8.51 13.12
CA LEU A 93 -5.21 8.70 12.35
C LEU A 93 -6.36 9.25 13.21
N ARG A 94 -6.50 8.79 14.46
CA ARG A 94 -7.52 9.29 15.38
C ARG A 94 -7.30 10.75 15.74
N GLU A 95 -6.06 11.15 16.02
CA GLU A 95 -5.69 12.54 16.34
C GLU A 95 -5.97 13.49 15.17
N GLU A 96 -5.93 12.98 13.94
CA GLU A 96 -6.31 13.72 12.72
C GLU A 96 -7.80 13.63 12.37
N GLY A 97 -8.64 13.15 13.29
CA GLY A 97 -10.11 13.17 13.17
C GLY A 97 -10.70 12.03 12.32
N ILE A 98 -9.98 10.98 12.05
CA ILE A 98 -10.52 9.78 11.38
C ILE A 98 -11.34 8.97 12.37
N ASN A 99 -12.68 8.95 12.23
CA ASN A 99 -13.61 8.37 13.20
C ASN A 99 -14.23 7.02 12.79
N ILE A 100 -13.95 6.50 11.57
CA ILE A 100 -14.43 5.17 11.18
C ILE A 100 -13.66 4.06 11.92
N PRO A 101 -14.15 2.82 11.97
CA PRO A 101 -13.46 1.71 12.61
C PRO A 101 -12.04 1.50 12.04
N ILE A 102 -11.05 1.29 12.92
CA ILE A 102 -9.65 1.01 12.56
C ILE A 102 -9.24 -0.31 13.19
N ILE A 103 -8.74 -1.22 12.36
CA ILE A 103 -8.17 -2.52 12.77
C ILE A 103 -6.66 -2.39 12.87
N VAL A 104 -6.08 -2.75 14.02
CA VAL A 104 -4.63 -2.84 14.23
C VAL A 104 -4.21 -4.30 14.08
N LEU A 105 -3.33 -4.57 13.10
CA LEU A 105 -3.12 -5.93 12.57
C LEU A 105 -2.09 -6.76 13.35
N PHE A 106 -1.10 -6.13 14.02
CA PHE A 106 0.08 -6.86 14.47
C PHE A 106 0.53 -6.57 15.90
N ASP A 107 0.00 -5.55 16.56
CA ASP A 107 0.38 -5.23 17.91
C ASP A 107 -0.26 -6.13 18.97
N GLU A 108 0.45 -6.30 20.08
CA GLU A 108 -0.14 -6.79 21.32
C GLU A 108 -1.07 -5.71 21.89
N PRO A 109 -2.38 -5.99 22.08
CA PRO A 109 -3.31 -4.95 22.47
C PRO A 109 -3.10 -4.49 23.92
N ASP A 110 -2.95 -3.18 24.10
CA ASP A 110 -3.14 -2.49 25.36
C ASP A 110 -4.64 -2.13 25.49
N PRO A 111 -5.41 -2.84 26.32
CA PRO A 111 -6.87 -2.65 26.36
C PRO A 111 -7.29 -1.21 26.67
N GLN A 112 -6.51 -0.49 27.50
CA GLN A 112 -6.85 0.89 27.88
C GLN A 112 -6.71 1.83 26.69
N LYS A 113 -5.62 1.73 25.92
CA LYS A 113 -5.40 2.53 24.72
C LYS A 113 -6.41 2.17 23.63
N TYR A 114 -6.64 0.88 23.39
CA TYR A 114 -7.61 0.46 22.37
C TYR A 114 -9.04 0.92 22.67
N LEU A 115 -9.47 0.87 23.92
CA LEU A 115 -10.77 1.42 24.34
C LEU A 115 -10.81 2.96 24.24
N ARG A 116 -9.75 3.65 24.70
CA ARG A 116 -9.65 5.11 24.63
C ARG A 116 -9.75 5.65 23.22
N TYR A 117 -9.10 4.99 22.27
CA TYR A 117 -9.06 5.42 20.86
C TYR A 117 -10.08 4.69 19.98
N ASP A 118 -11.00 3.91 20.57
CA ASP A 118 -12.01 3.10 19.85
C ASP A 118 -11.41 2.28 18.68
N LEU A 119 -10.38 1.46 18.99
CA LEU A 119 -9.68 0.64 18.02
C LEU A 119 -10.13 -0.82 18.10
N CYS A 120 -9.95 -1.55 17.00
CA CYS A 120 -10.19 -2.98 16.91
C CYS A 120 -8.85 -3.73 16.91
N ALA A 121 -8.68 -4.68 17.84
CA ALA A 121 -7.46 -5.47 17.96
C ALA A 121 -7.51 -6.74 17.11
N VAL A 122 -6.36 -7.22 16.61
CA VAL A 122 -6.22 -8.55 16.03
C VAL A 122 -5.55 -9.47 17.02
N ILE A 123 -6.26 -10.55 17.41
CA ILE A 123 -5.73 -11.58 18.29
C ILE A 123 -5.19 -12.73 17.44
N HIS A 124 -3.92 -13.05 17.61
CA HIS A 124 -3.22 -14.01 16.75
C HIS A 124 -2.34 -15.02 17.50
N GLU A 125 -2.33 -14.96 18.85
CA GLU A 125 -1.57 -15.87 19.70
C GLU A 125 -2.19 -16.02 21.10
N GLU A 126 -1.90 -17.12 21.72
CA GLU A 126 -2.44 -17.54 23.04
C GLU A 126 -2.01 -16.60 24.18
N ARG A 127 -0.79 -16.05 24.10
CA ARG A 127 -0.28 -15.10 25.08
C ARG A 127 -1.18 -13.86 25.18
N THR A 128 -1.65 -13.33 24.05
CA THR A 128 -2.53 -12.17 24.02
C THR A 128 -3.86 -12.47 24.74
N ILE A 129 -4.45 -13.65 24.55
CA ILE A 129 -5.67 -14.04 25.27
C ILE A 129 -5.43 -14.06 26.77
N SER A 130 -4.32 -14.66 27.22
CA SER A 130 -3.95 -14.75 28.62
C SER A 130 -3.72 -13.38 29.28
N ILE A 131 -3.24 -12.39 28.50
CA ILE A 131 -3.09 -11.00 28.97
C ILE A 131 -4.47 -10.36 29.10
N LEU A 132 -5.33 -10.49 28.08
CA LEU A 132 -6.67 -9.92 28.08
C LEU A 132 -7.52 -10.46 29.24
N GLU A 133 -7.48 -11.75 29.53
CA GLU A 133 -8.16 -12.36 30.70
C GLU A 133 -7.81 -11.70 32.03
N LYS A 134 -6.55 -11.29 32.17
CA LYS A 134 -6.04 -10.69 33.42
C LYS A 134 -6.26 -9.17 33.48
N THR A 135 -6.26 -8.50 32.34
CA THR A 135 -6.17 -7.03 32.29
C THR A 135 -7.47 -6.36 31.89
N ILE A 136 -8.30 -7.01 31.05
CA ILE A 136 -9.55 -6.43 30.59
C ILE A 136 -10.62 -6.52 31.70
N LYS A 137 -11.28 -5.43 31.96
CA LYS A 137 -12.45 -5.38 32.84
C LYS A 137 -13.70 -5.30 31.99
N ALA A 138 -14.83 -5.73 32.56
CA ALA A 138 -16.11 -5.50 31.92
C ALA A 138 -16.27 -4.01 31.61
N SER A 139 -16.26 -3.64 30.35
CA SER A 139 -16.33 -2.27 29.84
C SER A 139 -17.53 -2.08 28.93
N SER A 140 -18.00 -0.84 28.84
CA SER A 140 -19.02 -0.45 27.89
C SER A 140 -18.56 0.82 27.19
N PRO A 141 -18.27 0.79 25.91
CA PRO A 141 -18.34 -0.36 24.99
C PRO A 141 -17.23 -1.41 25.23
N PRO A 142 -17.45 -2.69 24.83
CA PRO A 142 -16.43 -3.73 24.92
C PRO A 142 -15.31 -3.50 23.89
N LEU A 143 -14.10 -4.05 24.18
CA LEU A 143 -13.01 -4.13 23.22
C LEU A 143 -13.42 -4.99 22.03
N ARG A 144 -13.37 -4.41 20.83
CA ARG A 144 -13.63 -5.11 19.57
C ARG A 144 -12.39 -5.88 19.13
N VAL A 145 -12.58 -7.15 18.76
CA VAL A 145 -11.46 -7.98 18.31
C VAL A 145 -11.79 -8.74 17.03
N HIS A 146 -10.77 -8.94 16.19
CA HIS A 146 -10.76 -9.93 15.12
C HIS A 146 -9.77 -11.03 15.47
N VAL A 147 -10.14 -12.28 15.25
CA VAL A 147 -9.26 -13.42 15.49
C VAL A 147 -8.59 -13.83 14.19
N LYS A 148 -7.28 -13.96 14.20
CA LYS A 148 -6.51 -14.34 13.02
C LYS A 148 -6.23 -15.83 13.01
N ILE A 149 -6.57 -16.47 11.89
CA ILE A 149 -6.35 -17.90 11.63
C ILE A 149 -5.29 -18.02 10.54
N ASP A 150 -4.28 -18.85 10.76
CA ASP A 150 -3.28 -19.17 9.73
C ASP A 150 -3.75 -20.40 8.94
N THR A 151 -4.17 -20.15 7.71
CA THR A 151 -4.63 -21.19 6.78
C THR A 151 -3.53 -21.58 5.77
N GLY A 152 -2.27 -21.22 6.02
CA GLY A 152 -1.15 -21.60 5.16
C GLY A 152 -0.22 -20.44 4.78
N MET A 153 -0.26 -19.29 5.48
CA MET A 153 0.72 -18.22 5.32
C MET A 153 2.00 -18.49 6.13
N GLY A 154 1.91 -19.21 7.25
CA GLY A 154 3.05 -19.56 8.10
C GLY A 154 3.68 -18.37 8.82
N ARG A 155 2.88 -17.36 9.21
CA ARG A 155 3.42 -16.13 9.79
C ARG A 155 2.84 -15.78 11.15
N LEU A 156 1.55 -15.60 11.26
CA LEU A 156 0.82 -15.25 12.48
C LEU A 156 -0.59 -15.83 12.40
N GLY A 157 -1.17 -16.17 13.53
CA GLY A 157 -2.52 -16.67 13.66
C GLY A 157 -2.58 -18.05 14.31
N PHE A 158 -3.74 -18.40 14.83
CA PHE A 158 -4.02 -19.72 15.37
C PHE A 158 -4.14 -20.74 14.24
N LEU A 159 -3.79 -21.99 14.52
CA LEU A 159 -4.00 -23.07 13.57
C LEU A 159 -5.51 -23.31 13.34
N PRO A 160 -5.90 -23.89 12.22
CA PRO A 160 -7.31 -24.14 11.89
C PRO A 160 -8.08 -24.91 12.96
N GLU A 161 -7.46 -25.91 13.58
CA GLU A 161 -8.01 -26.72 14.67
C GLU A 161 -8.17 -25.95 15.98
N GLU A 162 -7.42 -24.89 16.21
CA GLU A 162 -7.50 -24.05 17.39
C GLU A 162 -8.59 -22.97 17.28
N ALA A 163 -9.10 -22.72 16.06
CA ALA A 163 -9.98 -21.59 15.77
C ALA A 163 -11.25 -21.58 16.66
N LEU A 164 -11.99 -22.66 16.73
CA LEU A 164 -13.23 -22.73 17.52
C LEU A 164 -12.96 -22.67 19.03
N PRO A 165 -12.04 -23.46 19.62
CA PRO A 165 -11.66 -23.33 21.03
C PRO A 165 -11.27 -21.89 21.42
N VAL A 166 -10.50 -21.21 20.58
CA VAL A 166 -10.10 -19.82 20.81
C VAL A 166 -11.29 -18.86 20.80
N LEU A 167 -12.21 -19.01 19.83
CA LEU A 167 -13.43 -18.21 19.77
C LEU A 167 -14.33 -18.42 20.99
N GLU A 168 -14.54 -19.67 21.42
CA GLU A 168 -15.30 -20.00 22.62
C GLU A 168 -14.69 -19.36 23.88
N ARG A 169 -13.36 -19.45 24.02
CA ARG A 169 -12.65 -18.84 25.14
C ARG A 169 -12.80 -17.32 25.16
N LEU A 170 -12.57 -16.65 24.02
CA LEU A 170 -12.69 -15.19 23.90
C LEU A 170 -14.12 -14.70 24.16
N GLN A 171 -15.15 -15.46 23.73
CA GLN A 171 -16.55 -15.11 23.95
C GLN A 171 -16.92 -15.09 25.46
N ASN A 172 -16.24 -15.89 26.27
CA ASN A 172 -16.45 -15.97 27.73
C ASN A 172 -15.73 -14.83 28.49
N ILE A 173 -14.84 -14.05 27.85
CA ILE A 173 -14.16 -12.93 28.50
C ILE A 173 -15.09 -11.71 28.52
N LYS A 174 -15.55 -11.31 29.70
CA LYS A 174 -16.35 -10.09 29.87
C LYS A 174 -15.54 -8.87 29.43
N GLY A 175 -16.14 -8.01 28.59
CA GLY A 175 -15.47 -6.82 28.06
C GLY A 175 -14.80 -7.00 26.69
N ILE A 176 -14.93 -8.18 26.08
CA ILE A 176 -14.52 -8.45 24.68
C ILE A 176 -15.76 -8.66 23.80
N ARG A 177 -15.70 -8.17 22.57
CA ARG A 177 -16.64 -8.49 21.49
C ARG A 177 -15.87 -8.99 20.28
N ILE A 178 -16.07 -10.25 19.91
CA ILE A 178 -15.54 -10.79 18.66
C ILE A 178 -16.36 -10.18 17.52
N GLU A 179 -15.70 -9.33 16.71
CA GLU A 179 -16.33 -8.64 15.57
C GLU A 179 -16.05 -9.38 14.26
N GLY A 180 -14.91 -10.08 14.15
CA GLY A 180 -14.56 -10.82 12.96
C GLY A 180 -13.51 -11.90 13.15
N ILE A 181 -13.33 -12.66 12.06
CA ILE A 181 -12.20 -13.57 11.89
C ILE A 181 -11.50 -13.27 10.57
N MET A 182 -10.20 -13.50 10.52
CA MET A 182 -9.41 -13.20 9.34
C MET A 182 -8.33 -14.23 9.04
N SER A 183 -8.01 -14.38 7.76
CA SER A 183 -6.81 -15.09 7.30
C SER A 183 -6.02 -14.24 6.29
N HIS A 184 -4.96 -14.78 5.72
CA HIS A 184 -4.17 -14.11 4.69
C HIS A 184 -3.59 -15.12 3.72
N PHE A 185 -3.61 -14.77 2.43
CA PHE A 185 -3.04 -15.61 1.38
C PHE A 185 -1.52 -15.57 1.36
N SER A 186 -0.92 -16.73 1.10
CA SER A 186 0.51 -16.85 0.83
C SER A 186 0.87 -16.51 -0.61
N SER A 187 -0.03 -16.78 -1.56
CA SER A 187 0.29 -16.81 -3.00
C SER A 187 -0.88 -16.47 -3.93
N ALA A 188 -1.78 -15.56 -3.51
CA ALA A 188 -2.94 -15.18 -4.32
C ALA A 188 -2.58 -14.53 -5.67
N GLU A 189 -1.38 -13.97 -5.81
CA GLU A 189 -0.87 -13.34 -7.04
C GLU A 189 -0.33 -14.33 -8.07
N LEU A 190 0.02 -15.56 -7.66
CA LEU A 190 0.58 -16.56 -8.56
C LEU A 190 -0.46 -17.08 -9.56
N SER A 191 0.00 -17.56 -10.72
CA SER A 191 -0.87 -18.16 -11.75
C SER A 191 -1.47 -19.49 -11.29
N ASN A 192 -0.69 -20.33 -10.59
CA ASN A 192 -1.23 -21.52 -9.94
C ASN A 192 -2.02 -21.12 -8.68
N LYS A 193 -3.31 -21.43 -8.67
CA LYS A 193 -4.26 -21.07 -7.61
C LYS A 193 -4.60 -22.24 -6.65
N GLU A 194 -3.98 -23.39 -6.78
CA GLU A 194 -4.33 -24.57 -5.95
C GLU A 194 -4.21 -24.28 -4.46
N SER A 195 -3.04 -23.83 -4.00
CA SER A 195 -2.84 -23.47 -2.59
C SER A 195 -3.80 -22.37 -2.12
N ALA A 196 -4.08 -21.36 -2.96
CA ALA A 196 -5.05 -20.32 -2.60
C ALA A 196 -6.47 -20.87 -2.46
N LYS A 197 -6.89 -21.80 -3.32
CA LYS A 197 -8.19 -22.46 -3.22
C LYS A 197 -8.31 -23.35 -1.99
N GLU A 198 -7.26 -24.07 -1.62
CA GLU A 198 -7.19 -24.83 -0.37
C GLU A 198 -7.35 -23.91 0.84
N GLN A 199 -6.63 -22.76 0.87
CA GLN A 199 -6.79 -21.75 1.93
C GLN A 199 -8.22 -21.22 1.99
N ILE A 200 -8.87 -20.98 0.85
CA ILE A 200 -10.29 -20.54 0.79
C ILE A 200 -11.22 -21.59 1.36
N ALA A 201 -11.09 -22.84 0.94
CA ALA A 201 -11.94 -23.93 1.39
C ALA A 201 -11.85 -24.12 2.91
N LEU A 202 -10.62 -24.14 3.44
CA LEU A 202 -10.35 -24.28 4.86
C LEU A 202 -10.91 -23.10 5.66
N PHE A 203 -10.68 -21.86 5.20
CA PHE A 203 -11.19 -20.67 5.90
C PHE A 203 -12.71 -20.56 5.84
N ASN A 204 -13.35 -20.96 4.75
CA ASN A 204 -14.81 -20.99 4.62
C ASN A 204 -15.47 -21.96 5.60
N ASP A 205 -14.91 -23.16 5.77
CA ASP A 205 -15.41 -24.14 6.77
C ASP A 205 -15.34 -23.54 8.18
N ILE A 206 -14.22 -22.90 8.53
CA ILE A 206 -14.07 -22.20 9.82
C ILE A 206 -15.09 -21.07 9.95
N CYS A 207 -15.30 -20.26 8.92
CA CYS A 207 -16.26 -19.15 8.93
C CYS A 207 -17.69 -19.64 9.20
N ILE A 208 -18.11 -20.74 8.55
CA ILE A 208 -19.44 -21.33 8.75
C ILE A 208 -19.62 -21.79 10.20
N LYS A 209 -18.65 -22.49 10.78
CA LYS A 209 -18.67 -22.96 12.16
C LYS A 209 -18.60 -21.78 13.14
N ALA A 210 -17.75 -20.80 12.90
CA ALA A 210 -17.61 -19.61 13.73
C ALA A 210 -18.90 -18.76 13.76
N LYS A 211 -19.60 -18.61 12.62
CA LYS A 211 -20.91 -17.93 12.58
C LYS A 211 -21.99 -18.65 13.41
N LYS A 212 -22.00 -19.97 13.42
CA LYS A 212 -22.91 -20.72 14.29
C LYS A 212 -22.65 -20.49 15.77
N LEU A 213 -21.39 -20.26 16.14
CA LEU A 213 -20.96 -20.04 17.52
C LEU A 213 -21.19 -18.59 17.97
N ILE A 214 -20.75 -17.63 17.16
CA ILE A 214 -20.69 -16.20 17.52
C ILE A 214 -21.95 -15.46 17.03
N GLY A 215 -22.46 -15.80 15.84
CA GLY A 215 -23.60 -15.18 15.19
C GLY A 215 -23.33 -14.75 13.75
N ASP A 216 -24.39 -14.53 12.98
CA ASP A 216 -24.32 -14.25 11.53
C ASP A 216 -23.61 -12.93 11.19
N ASN A 217 -23.55 -11.99 12.13
CA ASN A 217 -22.89 -10.70 11.94
C ASN A 217 -21.37 -10.75 12.03
N LEU A 218 -20.77 -11.94 12.23
CA LEU A 218 -19.33 -12.13 12.26
C LEU A 218 -18.70 -11.78 10.90
N ILE A 219 -17.74 -10.84 10.88
CA ILE A 219 -17.04 -10.41 9.68
C ILE A 219 -15.95 -11.42 9.34
N CYS A 220 -16.10 -12.14 8.23
CA CYS A 220 -15.08 -13.07 7.72
C CYS A 220 -14.33 -12.41 6.57
N HIS A 221 -13.00 -12.26 6.67
CA HIS A 221 -12.23 -11.58 5.63
C HIS A 221 -10.83 -12.16 5.42
N MET A 222 -10.48 -12.47 4.16
CA MET A 222 -9.15 -12.96 3.79
C MET A 222 -8.59 -12.31 2.52
N ALA A 223 -9.44 -11.85 1.58
CA ALA A 223 -9.03 -11.34 0.30
C ALA A 223 -8.17 -10.06 0.42
N ASN A 224 -6.95 -10.11 -0.11
CA ASN A 224 -6.08 -8.96 -0.37
C ASN A 224 -6.31 -8.42 -1.80
N SER A 225 -5.52 -7.43 -2.24
CA SER A 225 -5.64 -6.84 -3.60
C SER A 225 -5.55 -7.88 -4.72
N ALA A 226 -4.70 -8.89 -4.61
CA ALA A 226 -4.60 -9.96 -5.61
C ALA A 226 -5.86 -10.82 -5.64
N ALA A 227 -6.32 -11.28 -4.48
CA ALA A 227 -7.48 -12.15 -4.36
C ALA A 227 -8.78 -11.46 -4.81
N ILE A 228 -8.97 -10.19 -4.48
CA ILE A 228 -10.11 -9.39 -4.97
C ILE A 228 -10.20 -9.44 -6.50
N PHE A 229 -9.06 -9.51 -7.16
CA PHE A 229 -8.97 -9.52 -8.62
C PHE A 229 -9.09 -10.91 -9.22
N SER A 230 -8.41 -11.90 -8.65
CA SER A 230 -8.20 -13.22 -9.25
C SER A 230 -8.98 -14.36 -8.60
N LEU A 231 -9.62 -14.13 -7.44
CA LEU A 231 -10.32 -15.14 -6.63
C LEU A 231 -11.59 -14.54 -6.03
N PRO A 232 -12.64 -14.26 -6.84
CA PRO A 232 -13.89 -13.64 -6.35
C PRO A 232 -14.53 -14.39 -5.17
N GLU A 233 -14.38 -15.71 -5.13
CA GLU A 233 -14.86 -16.59 -4.05
C GLU A 233 -14.21 -16.31 -2.69
N ALA A 234 -13.07 -15.61 -2.66
CA ALA A 234 -12.41 -15.17 -1.43
C ALA A 234 -12.99 -13.87 -0.85
N CYS A 235 -13.83 -13.16 -1.63
CA CYS A 235 -14.49 -11.93 -1.20
C CYS A 235 -15.69 -12.25 -0.29
N LEU A 236 -15.42 -12.74 0.90
CA LEU A 236 -16.43 -13.18 1.86
C LEU A 236 -17.28 -11.99 2.37
N SER A 237 -17.44 -11.83 3.68
CA SER A 237 -18.13 -10.66 4.22
C SER A 237 -17.26 -9.39 4.27
N GLY A 238 -15.96 -9.51 4.02
CA GLY A 238 -15.06 -8.37 3.97
C GLY A 238 -13.82 -8.63 3.11
N VAL A 239 -13.24 -7.54 2.56
CA VAL A 239 -12.01 -7.55 1.75
C VAL A 239 -11.00 -6.53 2.27
N ARG A 240 -9.71 -6.79 2.05
CA ARG A 240 -8.61 -5.92 2.49
C ARG A 240 -7.76 -5.41 1.32
N PRO A 241 -8.27 -4.46 0.53
CA PRO A 241 -7.47 -3.81 -0.50
C PRO A 241 -6.32 -3.02 0.12
N GLY A 242 -5.12 -3.17 -0.44
CA GLY A 242 -3.94 -2.37 -0.13
C GLY A 242 -3.39 -1.79 -1.42
N LEU A 243 -2.49 -2.51 -2.08
CA LEU A 243 -1.75 -2.03 -3.24
C LEU A 243 -2.64 -1.48 -4.38
N MET A 244 -3.83 -2.08 -4.61
CA MET A 244 -4.75 -1.60 -5.63
C MET A 244 -5.30 -0.20 -5.37
N LEU A 245 -5.42 0.23 -4.12
CA LEU A 245 -5.82 1.60 -3.78
C LEU A 245 -4.81 2.63 -4.30
N TYR A 246 -3.55 2.23 -4.41
CA TYR A 246 -2.43 3.05 -4.87
C TYR A 246 -2.13 2.89 -6.37
N GLY A 247 -2.95 2.11 -7.09
CA GLY A 247 -2.90 1.99 -8.55
C GLY A 247 -2.11 0.81 -9.08
N TYR A 248 -1.83 -0.20 -8.26
CA TYR A 248 -1.07 -1.38 -8.66
C TYR A 248 -1.73 -2.68 -8.19
N LEU A 249 -1.48 -3.77 -8.91
CA LEU A 249 -1.73 -5.14 -8.47
C LEU A 249 -0.41 -5.88 -8.28
N PRO A 250 -0.33 -6.85 -7.35
CA PRO A 250 0.89 -7.63 -7.14
C PRO A 250 1.12 -8.68 -8.23
N GLY A 251 2.37 -9.13 -8.36
CA GLY A 251 2.78 -10.13 -9.34
C GLY A 251 2.60 -9.64 -10.78
N SER A 252 2.14 -10.53 -11.66
CA SER A 252 1.84 -10.24 -13.07
C SER A 252 0.42 -9.75 -13.32
N LEU A 253 -0.40 -9.60 -12.27
CA LEU A 253 -1.78 -9.12 -12.41
C LEU A 253 -1.81 -7.66 -12.88
N GLU A 254 -2.67 -7.37 -13.83
CA GLU A 254 -2.86 -6.02 -14.39
C GLU A 254 -4.33 -5.65 -14.42
N GLU A 255 -4.60 -4.38 -14.16
CA GLU A 255 -5.89 -3.75 -14.37
C GLU A 255 -5.64 -2.35 -14.96
N PRO A 256 -5.81 -2.19 -16.27
CA PRO A 256 -5.52 -0.93 -16.96
C PRO A 256 -6.32 0.27 -16.43
N ALA A 257 -7.46 0.04 -15.79
CA ALA A 257 -8.27 1.10 -15.22
C ALA A 257 -7.68 1.71 -13.95
N LEU A 258 -6.82 0.96 -13.23
CA LEU A 258 -6.13 1.48 -12.04
C LEU A 258 -5.11 2.55 -12.44
N THR A 259 -5.06 3.61 -11.66
CA THR A 259 -4.17 4.75 -11.92
C THR A 259 -3.16 4.89 -10.79
N PRO A 260 -1.85 4.76 -11.05
CA PRO A 260 -0.81 5.04 -10.07
C PRO A 260 -0.99 6.41 -9.42
N ALA A 261 -0.89 6.44 -8.09
CA ALA A 261 -1.13 7.67 -7.33
C ALA A 261 0.16 8.42 -6.97
N MET A 262 1.33 7.79 -7.07
CA MET A 262 2.61 8.39 -6.68
C MET A 262 3.44 8.75 -7.91
N LYS A 263 3.98 9.98 -7.90
CA LYS A 263 5.05 10.44 -8.79
C LYS A 263 6.25 10.85 -7.93
N VAL A 264 7.44 10.43 -8.34
CA VAL A 264 8.71 10.78 -7.68
C VAL A 264 9.59 11.50 -8.67
N SER A 265 10.03 12.71 -8.31
CA SER A 265 10.92 13.52 -9.15
C SER A 265 12.01 14.19 -8.33
N THR A 266 13.06 14.56 -9.03
CA THR A 266 14.19 15.36 -8.55
C THR A 266 14.55 16.40 -9.59
N SER A 267 15.64 17.13 -9.40
CA SER A 267 16.14 18.08 -10.38
C SER A 267 17.54 17.72 -10.90
N LEU A 268 17.80 18.18 -12.09
CA LEU A 268 19.14 18.14 -12.70
C LEU A 268 20.06 19.11 -11.93
N LEU A 269 21.24 18.64 -11.52
CA LEU A 269 22.28 19.47 -10.90
C LEU A 269 23.13 20.14 -11.96
N THR A 270 23.64 19.36 -12.92
CA THR A 270 24.52 19.85 -14.00
C THR A 270 24.60 18.79 -15.12
N ILE A 271 25.10 19.21 -16.29
CA ILE A 271 25.45 18.33 -17.39
C ILE A 271 26.96 18.46 -17.64
N ARG A 272 27.63 17.33 -17.81
CA ARG A 272 29.06 17.27 -18.13
C ARG A 272 29.28 16.59 -19.46
N LYS A 273 30.01 17.23 -20.33
CA LYS A 273 30.51 16.64 -21.56
C LYS A 273 31.80 15.84 -21.25
N VAL A 274 31.82 14.55 -21.64
CA VAL A 274 32.94 13.66 -21.41
C VAL A 274 33.37 12.98 -22.70
N LYS A 275 34.66 12.62 -22.82
CA LYS A 275 35.20 11.95 -23.98
C LYS A 275 34.86 10.45 -23.96
N LYS A 276 34.95 9.80 -25.12
CA LYS A 276 34.96 8.33 -25.22
C LYS A 276 36.05 7.73 -24.30
N GLY A 277 35.74 6.65 -23.63
CA GLY A 277 36.64 5.94 -22.72
C GLY A 277 36.65 6.48 -21.29
N THR A 278 35.79 7.48 -20.96
CA THR A 278 35.71 8.01 -19.60
C THR A 278 34.97 7.04 -18.66
N PRO A 279 35.60 6.62 -17.53
CA PRO A 279 34.92 5.85 -16.51
C PRO A 279 33.96 6.70 -15.71
N ILE A 280 32.75 6.19 -15.42
CA ILE A 280 31.68 6.89 -14.69
C ILE A 280 31.49 6.29 -13.31
N SER A 281 31.48 7.15 -12.29
CA SER A 281 31.17 6.82 -10.90
C SER A 281 32.15 5.85 -10.24
N TYR A 282 31.83 5.43 -9.01
CA TYR A 282 32.67 4.55 -8.20
C TYR A 282 33.00 3.24 -8.91
N GLY A 283 34.29 2.94 -8.99
CA GLY A 283 34.82 1.72 -9.58
C GLY A 283 34.71 1.67 -11.11
N GLY A 284 34.33 2.78 -11.79
CA GLY A 284 34.29 2.86 -13.24
C GLY A 284 33.48 1.74 -13.90
N THR A 285 32.37 1.33 -13.28
CA THR A 285 31.55 0.18 -13.75
C THR A 285 30.81 0.44 -15.06
N PHE A 286 30.82 1.69 -15.52
CA PHE A 286 30.39 2.12 -16.83
C PHE A 286 31.53 2.92 -17.48
N ILE A 287 31.84 2.63 -18.74
CA ILE A 287 32.84 3.36 -19.53
C ILE A 287 32.15 3.89 -20.78
N THR A 288 32.26 5.18 -21.05
CA THR A 288 31.63 5.79 -22.22
C THR A 288 32.22 5.22 -23.52
N ASN A 289 31.36 4.78 -24.45
CA ASN A 289 31.76 4.24 -25.75
C ASN A 289 31.84 5.31 -26.85
N ARG A 290 31.40 6.54 -26.55
CA ARG A 290 31.41 7.72 -27.42
C ARG A 290 31.61 8.97 -26.58
N GLU A 291 31.78 10.14 -27.21
CA GLU A 291 31.62 11.42 -26.53
C GLU A 291 30.18 11.51 -26.01
N SER A 292 30.01 11.84 -24.75
CA SER A 292 28.71 11.72 -24.04
C SER A 292 28.41 12.95 -23.21
N LEU A 293 27.10 13.25 -23.08
CA LEU A 293 26.54 14.26 -22.17
C LEU A 293 25.96 13.57 -20.95
N ILE A 294 26.62 13.73 -19.82
CA ILE A 294 26.26 13.06 -18.57
C ILE A 294 25.51 14.03 -17.68
N GLY A 295 24.22 13.75 -17.44
CA GLY A 295 23.42 14.45 -16.45
C GLY A 295 23.75 13.96 -15.05
N ILE A 296 23.93 14.89 -14.11
CA ILE A 296 24.06 14.59 -12.68
C ILE A 296 22.78 15.04 -12.00
N ILE A 297 22.03 14.13 -11.38
CA ILE A 297 20.76 14.41 -10.72
C ILE A 297 20.91 14.42 -9.19
N LYS A 298 20.13 15.27 -8.53
CA LYS A 298 20.18 15.51 -7.08
C LYS A 298 19.41 14.42 -6.29
N THR A 299 19.80 13.16 -6.47
CA THR A 299 19.24 12.03 -5.73
C THR A 299 20.21 10.85 -5.74
N GLY A 300 20.20 10.09 -4.66
CA GLY A 300 20.99 8.89 -4.49
C GLY A 300 20.33 7.89 -3.55
N TYR A 301 21.10 6.90 -3.06
CA TYR A 301 20.52 5.87 -2.21
C TYR A 301 20.06 6.39 -0.82
N ALA A 302 20.58 7.52 -0.34
CA ALA A 302 20.10 8.16 0.89
C ALA A 302 18.71 8.79 0.72
N ASP A 303 18.25 8.99 -0.53
CA ASP A 303 16.92 9.48 -0.87
C ASP A 303 15.97 8.36 -1.31
N GLY A 304 16.42 7.09 -1.25
CA GLY A 304 15.63 5.93 -1.61
C GLY A 304 15.84 5.42 -3.04
N LEU A 305 16.70 6.04 -3.86
CA LEU A 305 17.04 5.52 -5.17
C LEU A 305 17.98 4.30 -5.01
N MET A 306 17.42 3.12 -5.08
CA MET A 306 18.12 1.87 -4.75
C MET A 306 19.41 1.70 -5.53
N ARG A 307 20.50 1.36 -4.83
CA ARG A 307 21.81 1.14 -5.45
C ARG A 307 21.83 -0.01 -6.45
N SER A 308 20.89 -0.96 -6.35
CA SER A 308 20.68 -2.05 -7.30
C SER A 308 20.25 -1.59 -8.71
N LEU A 309 19.74 -0.35 -8.85
CA LEU A 309 19.42 0.27 -10.13
C LEU A 309 20.66 0.75 -10.91
N SER A 310 21.86 0.68 -10.34
CA SER A 310 23.12 1.06 -11.00
C SER A 310 23.30 0.30 -12.32
N ASN A 311 23.52 1.00 -13.42
CA ASN A 311 23.65 0.47 -14.79
C ASN A 311 22.42 -0.31 -15.31
N ARG A 312 21.26 -0.21 -14.67
CA ARG A 312 20.05 -0.99 -15.04
C ARG A 312 18.79 -0.12 -15.13
N GLY A 313 18.69 0.87 -14.27
CA GLY A 313 17.52 1.74 -14.19
C GLY A 313 17.49 2.80 -15.26
N TYR A 314 16.33 3.44 -15.39
CA TYR A 314 16.11 4.61 -16.21
C TYR A 314 15.44 5.71 -15.38
N VAL A 315 15.57 6.94 -15.81
CA VAL A 315 14.79 8.10 -15.38
C VAL A 315 14.15 8.74 -16.60
N LEU A 316 13.17 9.63 -16.41
CA LEU A 316 12.64 10.44 -17.51
C LEU A 316 13.22 11.85 -17.43
N PHE A 317 13.69 12.32 -18.55
CA PHE A 317 14.15 13.68 -18.75
C PHE A 317 13.58 14.21 -20.06
N GLN A 318 12.88 15.34 -20.00
CA GLN A 318 12.21 15.97 -21.15
C GLN A 318 11.31 15.00 -21.95
N GLY A 319 10.59 14.12 -21.22
CA GLY A 319 9.67 13.16 -21.81
C GLY A 319 10.32 11.96 -22.50
N LYS A 320 11.61 11.71 -22.27
CA LYS A 320 12.36 10.55 -22.81
C LYS A 320 13.07 9.79 -21.72
N ARG A 321 13.36 8.51 -21.96
CA ARG A 321 14.08 7.63 -21.04
C ARG A 321 15.58 7.89 -21.12
N ALA A 322 16.21 8.23 -19.99
CA ALA A 322 17.66 8.38 -19.82
C ALA A 322 18.18 7.23 -18.92
N PRO A 323 19.15 6.42 -19.38
CA PRO A 323 19.67 5.32 -18.59
C PRO A 323 20.53 5.82 -17.42
N VAL A 324 20.41 5.16 -16.27
CA VAL A 324 21.31 5.31 -15.13
C VAL A 324 22.62 4.62 -15.46
N ILE A 325 23.74 5.37 -15.43
CA ILE A 325 25.07 4.90 -15.78
C ILE A 325 26.04 5.01 -14.61
N GLY A 326 26.85 3.99 -14.42
CA GLY A 326 27.73 3.86 -13.27
C GLY A 326 26.98 3.54 -11.97
N ARG A 327 27.70 3.53 -10.86
CA ARG A 327 27.11 3.25 -9.54
C ARG A 327 26.38 4.47 -8.99
N ILE A 328 25.18 4.26 -8.48
CA ILE A 328 24.41 5.27 -7.72
C ILE A 328 25.19 5.60 -6.45
N CYS A 329 25.40 6.90 -6.20
CA CYS A 329 26.09 7.43 -5.03
C CYS A 329 25.09 7.71 -3.88
N MET A 330 25.57 8.24 -2.77
CA MET A 330 24.74 8.57 -1.61
C MET A 330 23.68 9.61 -1.96
N ASP A 331 24.08 10.71 -2.61
CA ASP A 331 23.24 11.89 -2.84
C ASP A 331 23.11 12.25 -4.33
N LEU A 332 23.87 11.58 -5.22
CA LEU A 332 23.95 11.90 -6.64
C LEU A 332 23.85 10.64 -7.50
N THR A 333 23.26 10.79 -8.69
CA THR A 333 23.20 9.73 -9.71
C THR A 333 23.53 10.32 -11.07
N MET A 334 24.23 9.52 -11.88
CA MET A 334 24.61 9.88 -13.24
C MET A 334 23.68 9.21 -14.24
N VAL A 335 23.23 9.97 -15.24
CA VAL A 335 22.36 9.52 -16.32
C VAL A 335 22.94 9.94 -17.67
N ASP A 336 22.79 9.11 -18.70
CA ASP A 336 23.22 9.46 -20.06
C ASP A 336 22.10 10.26 -20.76
N LEU A 337 22.37 11.52 -21.04
CA LEU A 337 21.48 12.44 -21.74
C LEU A 337 21.87 12.65 -23.21
N THR A 338 22.89 11.96 -23.71
CA THR A 338 23.50 12.22 -25.04
C THR A 338 22.45 12.22 -26.16
N GLU A 339 21.62 11.18 -26.25
CA GLU A 339 20.63 11.07 -27.33
C GLU A 339 19.51 12.10 -27.20
N ILE A 340 19.10 12.41 -25.97
CA ILE A 340 18.04 13.40 -25.71
C ILE A 340 18.47 14.79 -26.13
N MET A 341 19.74 15.15 -25.88
CA MET A 341 20.26 16.47 -26.09
C MET A 341 20.71 16.73 -27.53
N VAL A 342 21.23 15.71 -28.23
CA VAL A 342 21.65 15.83 -29.64
C VAL A 342 20.47 16.08 -30.57
N GLU A 343 19.33 15.50 -30.32
CA GLU A 343 18.12 15.72 -31.11
C GLU A 343 17.59 17.18 -31.04
N GLN A 344 17.97 17.93 -30.00
CA GLN A 344 17.45 19.29 -29.81
C GLN A 344 18.32 20.39 -30.49
N GLN A 345 19.40 20.04 -31.20
CA GLN A 345 20.27 20.97 -31.97
C GLN A 345 20.60 22.31 -31.26
N THR A 346 20.69 22.35 -29.96
CA THR A 346 20.95 23.60 -29.22
C THR A 346 22.42 23.69 -28.83
N SER A 347 23.21 24.29 -29.72
CA SER A 347 24.55 24.78 -29.43
C SER A 347 24.52 25.99 -28.46
N ARG A 348 25.41 25.99 -27.51
CA ARG A 348 25.86 27.09 -26.64
C ARG A 348 25.02 27.57 -25.44
N ALA A 349 23.75 27.27 -25.30
CA ALA A 349 23.01 27.67 -24.09
C ALA A 349 22.87 26.50 -23.05
N VAL A 350 23.61 25.43 -23.24
CA VAL A 350 23.34 24.15 -22.57
C VAL A 350 23.86 24.06 -21.12
N GLU A 351 24.91 24.83 -20.78
CA GLU A 351 25.56 24.71 -19.47
C GLU A 351 25.01 25.67 -18.40
N GLU A 352 24.43 26.80 -18.76
CA GLU A 352 24.05 27.83 -17.78
C GLU A 352 22.55 27.87 -17.39
N GLN A 353 21.66 27.26 -18.16
CA GLN A 353 20.20 27.44 -17.96
C GLN A 353 19.40 26.21 -17.51
N ARG A 354 20.00 25.03 -17.30
CA ARG A 354 19.23 23.77 -17.06
C ARG A 354 19.36 23.19 -15.64
N THR A 355 19.96 23.88 -14.73
CA THR A 355 19.88 23.57 -13.31
C THR A 355 18.43 23.75 -12.85
N GLU A 356 17.85 22.71 -12.18
CA GLU A 356 16.46 22.65 -11.70
C GLU A 356 15.44 22.05 -12.69
N GLU A 357 15.81 21.63 -13.91
CA GLU A 357 14.88 20.86 -14.75
C GLU A 357 14.46 19.56 -14.06
N GLU A 358 13.15 19.26 -14.14
CA GLU A 358 12.57 18.06 -13.51
C GLU A 358 13.09 16.78 -14.17
N VAL A 359 13.56 15.87 -13.33
CA VAL A 359 13.87 14.48 -13.69
C VAL A 359 12.90 13.56 -12.95
N VAL A 360 12.14 12.74 -13.68
CA VAL A 360 11.15 11.84 -13.09
C VAL A 360 11.76 10.45 -12.91
N ILE A 361 11.68 9.94 -11.67
CA ILE A 361 12.17 8.62 -11.28
C ILE A 361 11.04 7.60 -11.35
N LEU A 362 9.85 7.98 -10.88
CA LEU A 362 8.63 7.20 -10.88
C LEU A 362 7.47 8.08 -11.35
N GLY A 363 6.67 7.60 -12.28
CA GLY A 363 5.52 8.33 -12.83
C GLY A 363 5.75 8.76 -14.27
N SER A 364 4.96 9.72 -14.75
CA SER A 364 4.92 10.12 -16.15
C SER A 364 5.57 11.48 -16.39
N GLN A 365 6.21 11.63 -17.56
CA GLN A 365 6.67 12.88 -18.12
C GLN A 365 6.49 12.85 -19.64
N GLY A 366 5.66 13.74 -20.17
CA GLY A 366 5.25 13.67 -21.58
C GLY A 366 4.46 12.41 -21.90
N LYS A 367 4.94 11.64 -22.86
CA LYS A 367 4.30 10.34 -23.26
C LYS A 367 4.92 9.14 -22.57
N GLU A 368 6.03 9.30 -21.90
CA GLU A 368 6.75 8.22 -21.22
C GLU A 368 6.31 8.07 -19.77
N THR A 369 6.36 6.83 -19.29
CA THR A 369 6.05 6.48 -17.89
C THR A 369 7.04 5.45 -17.38
N ILE A 370 7.50 5.64 -16.15
CA ILE A 370 8.23 4.63 -15.37
C ILE A 370 7.33 4.23 -14.21
N THR A 371 6.97 2.96 -14.12
CA THR A 371 6.08 2.40 -13.10
C THR A 371 6.86 1.84 -11.92
N ALA A 372 6.21 1.71 -10.75
CA ALA A 372 6.82 1.01 -9.61
C ALA A 372 7.11 -0.47 -9.94
N ARG A 373 6.37 -1.07 -10.89
CA ARG A 373 6.62 -2.41 -11.39
C ARG A 373 7.94 -2.48 -12.15
N GLU A 374 8.19 -1.57 -13.10
CA GLU A 374 9.46 -1.53 -13.85
C GLU A 374 10.64 -1.28 -12.91
N LEU A 375 10.54 -0.29 -12.01
CA LEU A 375 11.58 -0.04 -11.01
C LEU A 375 11.87 -1.26 -10.16
N SER A 376 10.84 -1.98 -9.72
CA SER A 376 11.00 -3.18 -8.91
C SER A 376 11.67 -4.32 -9.69
N GLN A 377 11.35 -4.49 -10.97
CA GLN A 377 12.02 -5.46 -11.84
C GLN A 377 13.50 -5.14 -12.02
N TRP A 378 13.85 -3.89 -12.31
CA TRP A 378 15.26 -3.46 -12.45
C TRP A 378 16.03 -3.57 -11.13
N ALA A 379 15.38 -3.31 -10.00
CA ALA A 379 15.98 -3.39 -8.67
C ALA A 379 15.99 -4.82 -8.08
N ASN A 380 15.30 -5.79 -8.72
CA ASN A 380 15.07 -7.14 -8.23
C ASN A 380 14.33 -7.16 -6.88
N THR A 381 13.20 -6.46 -6.83
CA THR A 381 12.33 -6.34 -5.65
C THR A 381 10.84 -6.29 -6.06
N ILE A 382 9.98 -5.75 -5.20
CA ILE A 382 8.53 -5.66 -5.39
C ILE A 382 8.04 -4.20 -5.34
N PRO A 383 6.92 -3.86 -6.01
CA PRO A 383 6.36 -2.50 -6.01
C PRO A 383 6.12 -1.91 -4.61
N TYR A 384 5.79 -2.75 -3.63
CA TYR A 384 5.60 -2.33 -2.23
C TYR A 384 6.83 -1.64 -1.66
N GLU A 385 8.01 -2.23 -1.86
CA GLU A 385 9.28 -1.69 -1.36
C GLU A 385 9.63 -0.37 -2.05
N ILE A 386 9.43 -0.26 -3.37
CA ILE A 386 9.62 0.98 -4.12
C ILE A 386 8.77 2.12 -3.52
N LEU A 387 7.46 1.88 -3.36
CA LEU A 387 6.52 2.90 -2.90
C LEU A 387 6.79 3.33 -1.47
N THR A 388 6.99 2.38 -0.56
CA THR A 388 7.24 2.68 0.87
C THR A 388 8.56 3.40 1.07
N THR A 389 9.60 3.04 0.32
CA THR A 389 10.93 3.67 0.41
C THR A 389 10.87 5.13 -0.02
N PHE A 390 10.33 5.43 -1.20
CA PHE A 390 10.24 6.82 -1.65
C PHE A 390 9.29 7.66 -0.78
N GLY A 391 8.14 7.13 -0.42
CA GLY A 391 7.17 7.83 0.41
C GLY A 391 7.67 8.15 1.82
N GLY A 392 8.54 7.32 2.39
CA GLY A 392 9.13 7.53 3.71
C GLY A 392 10.26 8.57 3.74
N LEU A 393 10.90 8.85 2.61
CA LEU A 393 12.11 9.68 2.53
C LEU A 393 11.90 11.02 1.82
N GLY A 394 10.98 11.08 0.84
CA GLY A 394 10.74 12.27 0.03
C GLY A 394 9.82 13.30 0.70
N LYS A 395 9.96 14.58 0.30
CA LYS A 395 8.99 15.62 0.65
C LYS A 395 7.69 15.36 -0.11
N ARG A 396 6.61 15.02 0.61
CA ARG A 396 5.29 14.80 -0.01
C ARG A 396 4.56 16.10 -0.32
N VAL A 397 3.91 16.08 -1.48
CA VAL A 397 2.99 17.14 -1.94
C VAL A 397 1.73 16.43 -2.46
N TYR A 398 0.57 16.87 -2.00
CA TYR A 398 -0.70 16.29 -2.43
C TYR A 398 -1.30 17.10 -3.57
N GLU A 399 -1.66 16.40 -4.65
CA GLU A 399 -2.35 16.97 -5.80
C GLU A 399 -3.83 16.59 -5.72
N ASN A 400 -4.71 17.61 -5.75
CA ASN A 400 -6.16 17.40 -5.76
C ASN A 400 -6.77 18.37 -6.75
N GLU A 401 -7.61 17.88 -7.68
CA GLU A 401 -8.30 18.72 -8.67
C GLU A 401 -9.19 19.80 -8.01
N GLU A 402 -9.75 19.53 -6.83
CA GLU A 402 -10.53 20.49 -6.05
C GLU A 402 -9.65 21.59 -5.42
N TYR A 403 -8.38 21.32 -5.13
CA TYR A 403 -7.43 22.27 -4.55
C TYR A 403 -6.94 23.29 -5.59
N ASN A 404 -6.68 22.80 -6.82
CA ASN A 404 -6.22 23.66 -7.92
C ASN A 404 -7.30 24.63 -8.42
N LYS A 405 -8.60 24.35 -8.21
CA LYS A 405 -9.70 25.25 -8.55
C LYS A 405 -9.91 26.39 -7.54
N LYS A 406 -9.31 26.34 -6.35
CA LYS A 406 -9.41 27.40 -5.33
C LYS A 406 -8.27 28.42 -5.39
N PHE A 407 -7.20 28.14 -6.14
CA PHE A 407 -6.01 28.98 -6.22
C PHE A 407 -5.66 29.42 -7.66
N ASN A 408 -6.51 29.11 -8.64
CA ASN A 408 -6.58 29.73 -9.97
C ASN A 408 -7.92 30.52 -10.03
#